data_cdcacafe70cf4cce1b970c32bebe1b1c
#
_entry.id   cdcacafe70cf4cce1b970c32bebe1b1c
#
_cell.length_a   1.000
_cell.length_b   1.000
_cell.length_c   1.000
_cell.angle_alpha   90.00
_cell.angle_beta   90.00
_cell.angle_gamma   90.00
#
_symmetry.space_group_name_H-M   'P 1'
#
loop_
_entity.id
_entity.type
_entity.pdbx_description
1 polymer ?
#
loop_
_entity_poly.entity_id
_entity_poly.type
_entity_poly.pdbx_seq_one_letter_code
_entity_poly.pdbx_strand_id
1 'polypeptide(L)'
;DPAQVNPVVETQLIVDHSLAVEYSGCDPDAFEKNRAVEDRRNEDRFHFIEWCKTAFKNVSVIPAGNGIMHQINLEKMSPVIQVKEGVAFPDSCVGTDSHTPHVDALGVLAIGVGGLEAETVMLGRPSMMRLPDIVGVKLTGARQPGITATDIVLALTEFLRRERVVSAYLEFFGEGAKALTIGDRATISNMXXXXXXXXXXXXXXXTAGMFYIDEQTIQYLKLTGREPEQVALVESYAKAAGLWADSLEHAEYERVLEFDLSS
;
A
#
# COMPACT_ATOMS: atom_id res chain seq x y z
N ASP A 1 24.22 -16.24 -18.80
CA ASP A 1 22.96 -16.37 -19.52
C ASP A 1 22.09 -15.13 -19.23
N PRO A 2 21.78 -14.33 -20.24
CA PRO A 2 20.97 -13.11 -20.04
C PRO A 2 19.59 -13.39 -19.44
N ALA A 3 19.04 -14.56 -19.65
CA ALA A 3 17.73 -14.91 -19.11
C ALA A 3 17.72 -14.95 -17.57
N GLN A 4 18.89 -15.11 -16.97
CA GLN A 4 18.99 -15.21 -15.52
C GLN A 4 18.82 -13.87 -14.80
N VAL A 5 18.85 -12.76 -15.54
CA VAL A 5 18.65 -11.45 -14.93
C VAL A 5 17.18 -11.01 -14.97
N ASN A 6 16.31 -11.79 -15.62
CA ASN A 6 14.89 -11.47 -15.63
C ASN A 6 14.29 -11.81 -14.26
N PRO A 7 13.37 -10.99 -13.74
CA PRO A 7 12.72 -11.31 -12.48
C PRO A 7 11.94 -12.63 -12.55
N VAL A 8 12.06 -13.42 -11.51
CA VAL A 8 11.26 -14.62 -11.34
C VAL A 8 9.87 -14.28 -10.85
N VAL A 9 9.78 -13.23 -10.03
CA VAL A 9 8.52 -12.73 -9.50
C VAL A 9 8.05 -11.58 -10.37
N GLU A 10 6.76 -11.53 -10.65
CA GLU A 10 6.18 -10.42 -11.43
C GLU A 10 6.54 -9.10 -10.77
N THR A 11 7.10 -8.19 -11.56
CA THR A 11 7.64 -6.94 -11.06
C THR A 11 7.00 -5.75 -11.79
N GLN A 12 6.65 -4.72 -11.04
CA GLN A 12 6.16 -3.46 -11.60
C GLN A 12 7.17 -2.36 -11.33
N LEU A 13 7.47 -1.58 -12.36
CA LEU A 13 8.21 -0.34 -12.20
C LEU A 13 7.22 0.81 -12.33
N ILE A 14 7.01 1.52 -11.24
CA ILE A 14 6.07 2.64 -11.20
C ILE A 14 6.88 3.93 -11.23
N VAL A 15 6.68 4.73 -12.27
CA VAL A 15 7.43 5.98 -12.43
C VAL A 15 6.85 7.03 -11.49
N ASP A 16 7.68 7.47 -10.54
CA ASP A 16 7.28 8.49 -9.58
C ASP A 16 7.79 9.86 -10.06
N HIS A 17 7.37 10.93 -9.37
CA HIS A 17 7.84 12.27 -9.67
C HIS A 17 9.24 12.49 -9.09
N SER A 18 9.97 13.41 -9.69
CA SER A 18 11.28 13.83 -9.15
C SER A 18 11.41 15.35 -9.22
N LEU A 19 10.32 16.02 -9.45
CA LEU A 19 10.33 17.46 -9.72
C LEU A 19 10.36 18.29 -8.45
N ALA A 20 11.28 19.26 -8.42
CA ALA A 20 11.19 20.40 -7.51
C ALA A 20 10.53 21.51 -8.30
N VAL A 21 9.42 22.02 -7.82
CA VAL A 21 8.62 23.01 -8.54
C VAL A 21 9.42 24.29 -8.79
N GLU A 22 9.47 24.74 -10.05
CA GLU A 22 10.14 25.98 -10.41
C GLU A 22 9.18 27.10 -10.77
N TYR A 23 7.96 26.74 -11.15
CA TYR A 23 6.94 27.70 -11.56
C TYR A 23 5.70 27.51 -10.72
N SER A 24 5.13 28.61 -10.22
CA SER A 24 3.96 28.52 -9.34
C SER A 24 3.21 29.86 -9.32
N GLY A 25 2.26 29.95 -8.41
CA GLY A 25 1.52 31.18 -8.17
C GLY A 25 0.59 31.54 -9.31
N CYS A 26 0.71 32.73 -9.81
CA CYS A 26 -0.21 33.26 -10.82
C CYS A 26 0.16 32.90 -12.25
N ASP A 27 1.18 32.09 -12.45
CA ASP A 27 1.56 31.68 -13.80
C ASP A 27 0.56 30.67 -14.34
N PRO A 28 -0.24 31.01 -15.36
CA PRO A 28 -1.24 30.09 -15.87
C PRO A 28 -0.65 28.88 -16.57
N ASP A 29 0.62 28.96 -16.96
CA ASP A 29 1.30 27.86 -17.63
C ASP A 29 2.24 27.09 -16.71
N ALA A 30 2.14 27.29 -15.40
CA ALA A 30 3.04 26.67 -14.42
C ALA A 30 3.12 25.14 -14.56
N PHE A 31 1.97 24.50 -14.74
CA PHE A 31 1.93 23.04 -14.86
C PHE A 31 2.77 22.57 -16.06
N GLU A 32 2.53 23.16 -17.22
CA GLU A 32 3.24 22.75 -18.43
C GLU A 32 4.74 23.06 -18.34
N LYS A 33 5.10 24.18 -17.74
CA LYS A 33 6.51 24.54 -17.55
C LYS A 33 7.20 23.57 -16.62
N ASN A 34 6.57 23.23 -15.50
CA ASN A 34 7.15 22.28 -14.55
C ASN A 34 7.27 20.90 -15.17
N ARG A 35 6.29 20.49 -15.97
CA ARG A 35 6.37 19.21 -16.66
C ARG A 35 7.56 19.17 -17.62
N ALA A 36 7.78 20.25 -18.35
CA ALA A 36 8.94 20.34 -19.23
C ALA A 36 10.26 20.25 -18.47
N VAL A 37 10.33 20.85 -17.27
CA VAL A 37 11.50 20.76 -16.42
C VAL A 37 11.75 19.30 -16.01
N GLU A 38 10.69 18.61 -15.60
CA GLU A 38 10.80 17.20 -15.18
C GLU A 38 11.29 16.33 -16.34
N ASP A 39 10.73 16.51 -17.52
CA ASP A 39 11.12 15.74 -18.70
C ASP A 39 12.58 15.96 -19.04
N ARG A 40 13.03 17.22 -19.01
CA ARG A 40 14.41 17.54 -19.32
C ARG A 40 15.40 16.96 -18.31
N ARG A 41 15.04 17.04 -17.03
CA ARG A 41 15.92 16.53 -15.96
C ARG A 41 16.02 15.04 -15.92
N ASN A 42 15.01 14.35 -16.40
CA ASN A 42 14.93 12.89 -16.31
C ASN A 42 15.03 12.20 -17.66
N GLU A 43 15.54 12.89 -18.68
CA GLU A 43 15.63 12.34 -20.03
C GLU A 43 16.33 10.97 -20.04
N ASP A 44 17.47 10.88 -19.37
CA ASP A 44 18.25 9.64 -19.33
C ASP A 44 17.48 8.54 -18.61
N ARG A 45 16.78 8.88 -17.52
CA ARG A 45 15.99 7.92 -16.78
C ARG A 45 14.82 7.38 -17.61
N PHE A 46 14.16 8.27 -18.34
CA PHE A 46 13.04 7.86 -19.17
C PHE A 46 13.49 6.98 -20.34
N HIS A 47 14.66 7.27 -20.91
CA HIS A 47 15.24 6.39 -21.92
C HIS A 47 15.55 5.02 -21.35
N PHE A 48 16.09 4.96 -20.15
CA PHE A 48 16.37 3.69 -19.47
C PHE A 48 15.09 2.91 -19.23
N ILE A 49 14.03 3.58 -18.77
CA ILE A 49 12.75 2.93 -18.51
C ILE A 49 12.16 2.34 -19.80
N GLU A 50 12.24 3.09 -20.90
CA GLU A 50 11.77 2.60 -22.19
C GLU A 50 12.56 1.36 -22.62
N TRP A 51 13.85 1.38 -22.39
CA TRP A 51 14.68 0.20 -22.68
C TRP A 51 14.26 -1.00 -21.84
N CYS A 52 13.96 -0.78 -20.56
CA CYS A 52 13.53 -1.87 -19.67
C CYS A 52 12.29 -2.59 -20.18
N LYS A 53 11.37 -1.85 -20.81
CA LYS A 53 10.14 -2.46 -21.35
C LYS A 53 10.43 -3.56 -22.36
N THR A 54 11.50 -3.40 -23.13
CA THR A 54 11.84 -4.36 -24.18
C THR A 54 12.91 -5.35 -23.74
N ALA A 55 13.77 -4.96 -22.79
CA ALA A 55 14.91 -5.77 -22.39
C ALA A 55 14.55 -6.87 -21.40
N PHE A 56 13.58 -6.60 -20.52
CA PHE A 56 13.24 -7.53 -19.45
C PHE A 56 11.88 -8.20 -19.69
N LYS A 57 11.80 -9.46 -19.31
CA LYS A 57 10.54 -10.20 -19.25
C LYS A 57 10.04 -10.15 -17.81
N ASN A 58 8.73 -10.25 -17.65
CA ASN A 58 8.08 -10.27 -16.34
C ASN A 58 8.20 -8.93 -15.58
N VAL A 59 8.43 -7.86 -16.34
CA VAL A 59 8.47 -6.50 -15.82
C VAL A 59 7.43 -5.68 -16.56
N SER A 60 6.53 -5.04 -15.83
CA SER A 60 5.58 -4.10 -16.42
C SER A 60 5.94 -2.70 -15.93
N VAL A 61 5.69 -1.70 -16.78
CA VAL A 61 6.01 -0.31 -16.45
C VAL A 61 4.73 0.49 -16.40
N ILE A 62 4.54 1.22 -15.30
CA ILE A 62 3.46 2.19 -15.17
C ILE A 62 4.11 3.54 -15.42
N PRO A 63 3.85 4.15 -16.58
CA PRO A 63 4.61 5.35 -17.00
C PRO A 63 4.24 6.59 -16.20
N ALA A 64 5.09 7.61 -16.34
CA ALA A 64 4.86 8.91 -15.73
C ALA A 64 3.49 9.46 -16.14
N GLY A 65 2.83 10.13 -15.23
CA GLY A 65 1.52 10.72 -15.50
C GLY A 65 0.35 9.80 -15.19
N ASN A 66 0.62 8.59 -14.74
CA ASN A 66 -0.43 7.62 -14.41
C ASN A 66 -0.57 7.40 -12.89
N GLY A 67 -0.29 8.44 -12.13
CA GLY A 67 -0.29 8.36 -10.69
C GLY A 67 1.09 8.02 -10.17
N ILE A 68 1.29 8.21 -8.89
CA ILE A 68 2.58 7.95 -8.24
C ILE A 68 2.35 7.19 -6.95
N MET A 69 3.41 6.55 -6.44
CA MET A 69 3.33 5.79 -5.20
C MET A 69 2.89 6.66 -4.02
N HIS A 70 3.35 7.91 -4.01
CA HIS A 70 3.05 8.83 -2.91
C HIS A 70 1.60 9.30 -2.89
N GLN A 71 0.87 9.10 -3.96
CA GLN A 71 -0.49 9.58 -4.12
C GLN A 71 -1.42 8.47 -4.56
N ILE A 72 -1.41 7.42 -3.87
CA ILE A 72 -2.34 6.30 -4.06
C ILE A 72 -2.52 5.91 -5.53
N ASN A 73 -1.68 4.99 -5.96
CA ASN A 73 -1.84 4.33 -7.26
C ASN A 73 -2.30 2.90 -7.02
N LEU A 74 -3.23 2.74 -6.09
CA LEU A 74 -3.68 1.42 -5.65
C LEU A 74 -4.32 0.64 -6.79
N GLU A 75 -4.95 1.35 -7.72
CA GLU A 75 -5.61 0.71 -8.86
C GLU A 75 -4.63 -0.03 -9.76
N LYS A 76 -3.34 0.27 -9.67
CA LYS A 76 -2.31 -0.40 -10.47
C LYS A 76 -1.46 -1.35 -9.65
N MET A 77 -1.44 -1.17 -8.33
CA MET A 77 -0.49 -1.91 -7.50
C MET A 77 -0.91 -3.33 -7.20
N SER A 78 -2.19 -3.59 -7.12
CA SER A 78 -2.63 -4.91 -6.69
C SER A 78 -4.05 -5.22 -7.15
N PRO A 79 -4.31 -6.45 -7.62
CA PRO A 79 -5.67 -6.90 -7.91
C PRO A 79 -6.40 -7.38 -6.66
N VAL A 80 -5.80 -7.31 -5.49
CA VAL A 80 -6.30 -7.80 -4.20
C VAL A 80 -6.28 -9.33 -4.13
N ILE A 81 -6.90 -9.99 -5.10
CA ILE A 81 -6.86 -11.46 -5.21
C ILE A 81 -6.23 -11.79 -6.56
N GLN A 82 -5.17 -12.55 -6.51
CA GLN A 82 -4.47 -13.03 -7.72
C GLN A 82 -5.08 -14.33 -8.21
N VAL A 83 -4.98 -14.56 -9.50
CA VAL A 83 -5.29 -15.86 -10.09
C VAL A 83 -4.12 -16.28 -10.96
N LYS A 84 -3.55 -17.45 -10.67
CA LYS A 84 -2.48 -18.03 -11.50
C LYS A 84 -2.75 -19.51 -11.69
N GLU A 85 -2.72 -19.93 -12.96
CA GLU A 85 -2.93 -21.34 -13.31
C GLU A 85 -4.21 -21.92 -12.69
N GLY A 86 -5.27 -21.11 -12.65
CA GLY A 86 -6.56 -21.57 -12.15
C GLY A 86 -6.70 -21.54 -10.63
N VAL A 87 -5.69 -21.06 -9.92
CA VAL A 87 -5.72 -20.98 -8.45
C VAL A 87 -5.82 -19.51 -8.03
N ALA A 88 -6.79 -19.21 -7.17
CA ALA A 88 -6.97 -17.89 -6.61
C ALA A 88 -6.29 -17.82 -5.24
N PHE A 89 -5.66 -16.70 -4.93
CA PHE A 89 -4.99 -16.51 -3.65
C PHE A 89 -4.87 -15.01 -3.34
N PRO A 90 -4.74 -14.65 -2.04
CA PRO A 90 -4.56 -13.25 -1.69
C PRO A 90 -3.24 -12.71 -2.21
N ASP A 91 -3.26 -11.49 -2.71
CA ASP A 91 -2.04 -10.87 -3.20
C ASP A 91 -1.16 -10.40 -2.04
N SER A 92 0.11 -10.22 -2.32
CA SER A 92 1.05 -9.59 -1.41
C SER A 92 2.00 -8.75 -2.24
N CYS A 93 2.59 -7.75 -1.61
CA CYS A 93 3.38 -6.77 -2.34
C CYS A 93 4.63 -6.38 -1.55
N VAL A 94 5.75 -6.35 -2.23
CA VAL A 94 7.00 -5.85 -1.66
C VAL A 94 7.46 -4.70 -2.55
N GLY A 95 7.70 -3.55 -1.96
CA GLY A 95 8.09 -2.38 -2.76
C GLY A 95 9.25 -1.61 -2.14
N THR A 96 10.00 -0.93 -2.99
CA THR A 96 11.14 -0.13 -2.53
C THR A 96 10.74 1.23 -1.97
N ASP A 97 9.48 1.60 -2.14
CA ASP A 97 8.98 2.89 -1.68
C ASP A 97 8.41 2.76 -0.27
N SER A 98 8.64 3.77 0.55
CA SER A 98 8.07 3.83 1.90
C SER A 98 6.55 3.93 1.90
N HIS A 99 5.95 4.23 0.75
CA HIS A 99 4.49 4.33 0.62
C HIS A 99 3.84 3.05 0.12
N THR A 100 4.61 1.98 -0.02
CA THR A 100 4.07 0.66 -0.35
C THR A 100 2.93 0.24 0.59
N PRO A 101 3.01 0.51 1.92
CA PRO A 101 1.92 0.11 2.82
C PRO A 101 0.56 0.73 2.56
N HIS A 102 0.42 1.71 1.68
CA HIS A 102 -0.91 2.18 1.27
C HIS A 102 -1.80 1.00 0.84
N VAL A 103 -1.20 -0.01 0.22
CA VAL A 103 -1.94 -1.15 -0.34
C VAL A 103 -2.58 -2.00 0.75
N ASP A 104 -2.06 -1.91 1.98
CA ASP A 104 -2.66 -2.64 3.12
C ASP A 104 -4.12 -2.25 3.34
N ALA A 105 -4.50 -1.06 2.88
CA ALA A 105 -5.89 -0.61 2.99
C ALA A 105 -6.86 -1.48 2.20
N LEU A 106 -6.36 -2.20 1.20
CA LEU A 106 -7.17 -3.10 0.38
C LEU A 106 -7.19 -4.53 0.90
N GLY A 107 -6.60 -4.77 2.07
CA GLY A 107 -6.50 -6.13 2.60
C GLY A 107 -5.37 -6.93 2.01
N VAL A 108 -4.37 -6.25 1.47
CA VAL A 108 -3.19 -6.87 0.85
C VAL A 108 -2.00 -6.64 1.78
N LEU A 109 -1.22 -7.68 2.04
CA LEU A 109 -0.02 -7.50 2.84
C LEU A 109 1.07 -6.86 1.99
N ALA A 110 1.36 -5.59 2.27
CA ALA A 110 2.33 -4.82 1.50
C ALA A 110 3.41 -4.27 2.41
N ILE A 111 4.66 -4.51 2.05
CA ILE A 111 5.80 -4.18 2.89
C ILE A 111 6.82 -3.37 2.09
N GLY A 112 7.30 -2.28 2.69
CA GLY A 112 8.39 -1.49 2.11
C GLY A 112 9.74 -2.09 2.49
N VAL A 113 10.62 -2.24 1.52
CA VAL A 113 11.95 -2.83 1.74
C VAL A 113 13.02 -2.00 1.06
N GLY A 114 14.28 -2.30 1.35
CA GLY A 114 15.38 -1.67 0.67
C GLY A 114 15.59 -2.24 -0.74
N GLY A 115 16.38 -1.52 -1.55
CA GLY A 115 16.62 -1.93 -2.93
C GLY A 115 17.24 -3.31 -3.07
N LEU A 116 18.21 -3.64 -2.24
CA LEU A 116 18.86 -4.96 -2.30
C LEU A 116 17.89 -6.07 -1.91
N GLU A 117 17.01 -5.80 -0.95
CA GLU A 117 16.00 -6.77 -0.55
C GLU A 117 15.00 -6.99 -1.69
N ALA A 118 14.60 -5.92 -2.34
CA ALA A 118 13.69 -6.02 -3.49
C ALA A 118 14.33 -6.84 -4.60
N GLU A 119 15.61 -6.60 -4.89
CA GLU A 119 16.34 -7.37 -5.88
C GLU A 119 16.34 -8.86 -5.53
N THR A 120 16.56 -9.17 -4.25
CA THR A 120 16.56 -10.55 -3.78
C THR A 120 15.19 -11.20 -4.05
N VAL A 121 14.11 -10.48 -3.76
CA VAL A 121 12.75 -10.98 -4.00
C VAL A 121 12.52 -11.18 -5.49
N MET A 122 12.91 -10.21 -6.31
CA MET A 122 12.74 -10.30 -7.76
C MET A 122 13.41 -11.55 -8.34
N LEU A 123 14.56 -11.94 -7.77
CA LEU A 123 15.30 -13.11 -8.22
C LEU A 123 14.77 -14.41 -7.61
N GLY A 124 13.67 -14.35 -6.89
CA GLY A 124 13.05 -15.54 -6.33
C GLY A 124 13.75 -16.11 -5.10
N ARG A 125 14.60 -15.33 -4.46
CA ARG A 125 15.31 -15.79 -3.26
C ARG A 125 14.53 -15.41 -2.02
N PRO A 126 14.56 -16.24 -0.98
CA PRO A 126 13.83 -15.93 0.23
C PRO A 126 14.47 -14.79 1.02
N SER A 127 13.60 -13.98 1.63
CA SER A 127 14.03 -12.96 2.55
C SER A 127 13.62 -13.41 3.95
N MET A 128 14.58 -13.44 4.86
CA MET A 128 14.33 -13.91 6.22
C MET A 128 13.89 -12.77 7.10
N MET A 129 12.82 -12.99 7.85
CA MET A 129 12.36 -12.00 8.80
C MET A 129 11.80 -12.69 10.04
N ARG A 130 11.86 -11.99 11.16
CA ARG A 130 11.26 -12.49 12.37
C ARG A 130 9.73 -12.42 12.23
N LEU A 131 9.07 -13.50 12.63
CA LEU A 131 7.62 -13.53 12.60
C LEU A 131 7.08 -12.46 13.56
N PRO A 132 6.26 -11.51 13.09
CA PRO A 132 5.78 -10.46 13.96
C PRO A 132 4.60 -10.93 14.82
N ASP A 133 4.40 -10.25 15.94
CA ASP A 133 3.15 -10.40 16.70
C ASP A 133 2.02 -9.75 15.89
N ILE A 134 0.83 -10.30 15.99
CA ILE A 134 -0.36 -9.73 15.34
C ILE A 134 -1.22 -9.10 16.42
N VAL A 135 -1.40 -7.79 16.32
CA VAL A 135 -2.16 -7.01 17.32
C VAL A 135 -3.41 -6.46 16.64
N GLY A 136 -4.56 -6.74 17.23
CA GLY A 136 -5.83 -6.19 16.74
C GLY A 136 -6.04 -4.78 17.28
N VAL A 137 -6.45 -3.86 16.43
CA VAL A 137 -6.79 -2.50 16.85
C VAL A 137 -8.26 -2.27 16.50
N LYS A 138 -9.09 -2.27 17.54
CA LYS A 138 -10.52 -2.06 17.35
C LYS A 138 -10.80 -0.57 17.30
N LEU A 139 -11.31 -0.10 16.17
CA LEU A 139 -11.70 1.30 16.00
C LEU A 139 -13.18 1.45 16.32
N THR A 140 -13.49 2.35 17.24
CA THR A 140 -14.86 2.62 17.63
C THR A 140 -15.20 4.07 17.33
N GLY A 141 -16.47 4.42 17.47
CA GLY A 141 -16.92 5.78 17.23
C GLY A 141 -16.86 6.16 15.76
N ALA A 142 -16.88 7.44 15.50
CA ALA A 142 -16.86 7.94 14.12
C ALA A 142 -16.11 9.26 14.07
N ARG A 143 -15.51 9.51 12.91
CA ARG A 143 -14.80 10.76 12.69
C ARG A 143 -15.75 11.95 12.83
N GLN A 144 -15.37 12.92 13.63
CA GLN A 144 -16.19 14.09 13.87
C GLN A 144 -16.01 15.12 12.75
N PRO A 145 -17.02 15.97 12.51
CA PRO A 145 -16.87 17.03 11.51
C PRO A 145 -15.66 17.91 11.80
N GLY A 146 -14.91 18.24 10.76
CA GLY A 146 -13.73 19.07 10.89
C GLY A 146 -12.44 18.30 11.15
N ILE A 147 -12.54 17.00 11.42
CA ILE A 147 -11.38 16.15 11.66
C ILE A 147 -10.97 15.48 10.35
N THR A 148 -9.70 15.59 10.02
CA THR A 148 -9.17 14.98 8.79
C THR A 148 -8.62 13.57 9.08
N ALA A 149 -8.37 12.81 8.00
CA ALA A 149 -7.72 11.51 8.15
C ALA A 149 -6.34 11.67 8.78
N THR A 150 -5.65 12.76 8.48
CA THR A 150 -4.33 13.02 9.05
C THR A 150 -4.41 13.23 10.57
N ASP A 151 -5.44 13.93 11.04
CA ASP A 151 -5.63 14.11 12.49
C ASP A 151 -5.79 12.76 13.18
N ILE A 152 -6.61 11.88 12.58
CA ILE A 152 -6.81 10.53 13.11
C ILE A 152 -5.48 9.78 13.16
N VAL A 153 -4.71 9.84 12.08
CA VAL A 153 -3.46 9.12 12.01
C VAL A 153 -2.48 9.60 13.07
N LEU A 154 -2.37 10.90 13.26
CA LEU A 154 -1.44 11.44 14.25
C LEU A 154 -1.82 11.00 15.66
N ALA A 155 -3.11 11.09 16.00
CA ALA A 155 -3.58 10.64 17.30
C ALA A 155 -3.38 9.14 17.48
N LEU A 156 -3.70 8.37 16.45
CA LEU A 156 -3.55 6.92 16.49
C LEU A 156 -2.08 6.53 16.64
N THR A 157 -1.18 7.22 15.94
CA THR A 157 0.25 6.93 16.04
C THR A 157 0.76 7.20 17.44
N GLU A 158 0.34 8.30 18.06
CA GLU A 158 0.72 8.60 19.45
C GLU A 158 0.21 7.51 20.38
N PHE A 159 -1.04 7.10 20.22
CA PHE A 159 -1.64 6.04 21.02
C PHE A 159 -0.85 4.73 20.87
N LEU A 160 -0.56 4.34 19.65
CA LEU A 160 0.15 3.08 19.39
C LEU A 160 1.57 3.10 19.97
N ARG A 161 2.22 4.25 19.96
CA ARG A 161 3.55 4.39 20.55
C ARG A 161 3.49 4.18 22.06
N ARG A 162 2.48 4.73 22.71
CA ARG A 162 2.29 4.53 24.16
C ARG A 162 2.08 3.05 24.47
N GLU A 163 1.40 2.33 23.58
CA GLU A 163 1.08 0.93 23.76
C GLU A 163 2.25 -0.01 23.39
N ARG A 164 3.33 0.55 22.85
CA ARG A 164 4.58 -0.17 22.56
C ARG A 164 4.39 -1.36 21.59
N VAL A 165 3.69 -1.11 20.50
CA VAL A 165 3.45 -2.15 19.49
C VAL A 165 4.35 -2.04 18.26
N VAL A 166 5.50 -1.38 18.41
CA VAL A 166 6.48 -1.27 17.32
C VAL A 166 6.91 -2.67 16.90
N SER A 167 6.98 -2.89 15.60
CA SER A 167 7.34 -4.16 14.96
C SER A 167 6.22 -5.19 14.96
N ALA A 168 5.04 -4.87 15.50
CA ALA A 168 3.88 -5.74 15.36
C ALA A 168 3.19 -5.45 14.04
N TYR A 169 2.47 -6.43 13.52
CA TYR A 169 1.53 -6.20 12.42
C TYR A 169 0.19 -5.89 13.07
N LEU A 170 -0.41 -4.80 12.61
CA LEU A 170 -1.68 -4.34 13.17
C LEU A 170 -2.82 -4.71 12.22
N GLU A 171 -3.92 -5.16 12.78
CA GLU A 171 -5.14 -5.38 11.99
C GLU A 171 -6.23 -4.51 12.56
N PHE A 172 -6.71 -3.57 11.74
CA PHE A 172 -7.76 -2.64 12.14
C PHE A 172 -9.12 -3.24 11.87
N PHE A 173 -10.01 -3.16 12.83
CA PHE A 173 -11.36 -3.70 12.70
C PHE A 173 -12.34 -2.88 13.54
N GLY A 174 -13.60 -3.29 13.56
CA GLY A 174 -14.62 -2.64 14.34
C GLY A 174 -15.48 -1.66 13.55
N GLU A 175 -16.48 -1.10 14.20
CA GLU A 175 -17.42 -0.19 13.55
C GLU A 175 -16.74 1.07 13.01
N GLY A 176 -15.73 1.56 13.70
CA GLY A 176 -14.97 2.72 13.24
C GLY A 176 -14.26 2.43 11.93
N ALA A 177 -13.70 1.23 11.81
CA ALA A 177 -13.01 0.84 10.57
C ALA A 177 -14.00 0.75 9.40
N LYS A 178 -15.20 0.23 9.64
CA LYS A 178 -16.21 0.11 8.59
C LYS A 178 -16.62 1.48 8.02
N ALA A 179 -16.60 2.50 8.84
CA ALA A 179 -17.03 3.83 8.43
C ALA A 179 -15.96 4.60 7.64
N LEU A 180 -14.71 4.14 7.67
CA LEU A 180 -13.63 4.82 6.96
C LEU A 180 -13.62 4.45 5.48
N THR A 181 -13.38 5.44 4.63
CA THR A 181 -13.20 5.19 3.19
C THR A 181 -11.85 4.51 2.95
N ILE A 182 -11.66 3.96 1.76
CA ILE A 182 -10.37 3.35 1.41
C ILE A 182 -9.26 4.40 1.44
N GLY A 183 -9.54 5.64 1.03
CA GLY A 183 -8.56 6.71 1.13
C GLY A 183 -8.13 6.97 2.57
N ASP A 184 -9.08 7.01 3.50
CA ASP A 184 -8.77 7.16 4.93
C ASP A 184 -7.94 5.99 5.43
N ARG A 185 -8.34 4.77 5.06
CA ARG A 185 -7.62 3.56 5.46
C ARG A 185 -6.18 3.56 4.91
N ALA A 186 -6.01 3.98 3.67
CA ALA A 186 -4.69 4.04 3.04
C ALA A 186 -3.79 5.01 3.79
N THR A 187 -4.33 6.15 4.20
CA THR A 187 -3.57 7.13 4.99
C THR A 187 -3.11 6.51 6.30
N ILE A 188 -4.02 5.82 6.98
CA ILE A 188 -3.70 5.16 8.26
C ILE A 188 -2.63 4.07 8.05
N SER A 189 -2.85 3.19 7.07
CA SER A 189 -1.91 2.09 6.81
C SER A 189 -0.52 2.61 6.50
N ASN A 190 -0.43 3.63 5.72
CA ASN A 190 0.88 4.18 5.32
C ASN A 190 1.59 4.87 6.48
N MET A 191 0.89 5.72 7.17
CA MET A 191 1.52 6.53 8.22
C MET A 191 1.77 5.77 9.51
N UNK A 192 0.96 4.85 9.71
CA UNK A 192 1.19 4.06 10.88
C UNK A 192 2.50 3.31 10.82
N UNK A 193 2.96 3.19 9.61
CA UNK A 193 4.24 2.61 9.46
C UNK A 193 5.31 3.65 9.59
N UNK A 194 5.13 4.75 9.08
CA UNK A 194 6.01 5.86 9.14
C UNK A 194 6.10 6.44 10.49
N UNK A 195 5.22 6.54 11.05
CA UNK A 195 5.14 7.15 12.34
C UNK A 195 5.48 6.21 13.48
N UNK A 196 5.29 5.13 13.28
CA UNK A 196 5.60 4.16 14.28
C UNK A 196 7.02 3.64 14.17
N UNK A 197 7.55 3.78 13.13
CA UNK A 197 8.86 3.27 12.86
C UNK A 197 9.90 4.34 13.02
N UNK A 198 9.60 5.23 13.32
CA UNK A 198 10.45 6.34 13.48
C UNK A 198 11.73 5.96 14.05
N UNK A 199 12.36 5.98 14.12
CA UNK A 199 13.62 5.88 14.68
C UNK A 199 14.27 4.61 14.24
N UNK A 200 15.01 4.73 14.02
CA UNK A 200 16.01 3.88 13.94
C UNK A 200 15.72 2.62 13.25
N UNK A 201 16.15 2.80 12.52
CA UNK A 201 16.44 1.75 12.07
C UNK A 201 16.27 0.44 11.71
N UNK A 202 16.97 0.15 11.60
CA UNK A 202 17.40 -0.97 11.11
C UNK A 202 16.48 -2.14 11.23
N UNK A 203 16.21 -2.52 11.49
CA UNK A 203 15.71 -3.77 11.60
C UNK A 203 14.37 -3.87 10.94
N UNK A 204 14.41 -4.46 10.26
CA UNK A 204 13.34 -4.73 9.52
C UNK A 204 12.11 -5.11 10.24
N UNK A 205 11.81 -4.53 10.94
CA UNK A 205 10.57 -4.77 11.49
C UNK A 205 9.63 -3.95 10.73
N UNK A 206 9.35 -4.39 9.95
CA UNK A 206 8.42 -3.78 9.19
C UNK A 206 7.16 -3.85 9.91
N THR A 207 6.59 -2.89 10.34
CA THR A 207 5.25 -2.75 10.89
C THR A 207 4.30 -2.61 9.72
N ALA A 208 3.20 -3.32 9.78
CA ALA A 208 2.16 -3.21 8.76
C ALA A 208 0.82 -2.90 9.45
N GLY A 209 0.00 -2.13 8.79
CA GLY A 209 -1.33 -1.81 9.32
C GLY A 209 -2.40 -2.19 8.31
N MET A 210 -2.97 -3.35 8.48
CA MET A 210 -3.89 -3.91 7.50
C MET A 210 -5.36 -3.65 7.86
N PHE A 211 -6.16 -3.53 6.83
CA PHE A 211 -7.60 -3.52 6.96
C PHE A 211 -8.17 -4.77 6.31
N TYR A 212 -9.35 -5.13 6.73
CA TYR A 212 -10.07 -6.26 6.11
C TYR A 212 -10.66 -5.85 4.76
N ILE A 213 -11.24 -6.81 4.07
CA ILE A 213 -11.97 -6.56 2.83
C ILE A 213 -13.45 -6.46 3.20
N ASP A 214 -14.09 -5.36 2.78
CA ASP A 214 -15.51 -5.15 3.06
C ASP A 214 -16.17 -4.38 1.91
N GLU A 215 -17.37 -3.91 2.15
CA GLU A 215 -18.15 -3.19 1.14
C GLU A 215 -17.43 -1.94 0.65
N GLN A 216 -16.72 -1.23 1.54
CA GLN A 216 -15.93 -0.05 1.13
C GLN A 216 -14.86 -0.44 0.11
N THR A 217 -14.23 -1.60 0.33
CA THR A 217 -13.21 -2.11 -0.59
C THR A 217 -13.83 -2.37 -1.97
N ILE A 218 -14.97 -3.03 -1.99
CA ILE A 218 -15.66 -3.34 -3.25
C ILE A 218 -16.06 -2.06 -3.99
N GLN A 219 -16.59 -1.07 -3.28
CA GLN A 219 -16.95 0.21 -3.89
C GLN A 219 -15.74 0.90 -4.50
N TYR A 220 -14.62 0.87 -3.79
CA TYR A 220 -13.39 1.48 -4.29
C TYR A 220 -12.90 0.79 -5.57
N LEU A 221 -12.95 -0.54 -5.60
CA LEU A 221 -12.52 -1.27 -6.79
C LEU A 221 -13.39 -0.93 -7.99
N LYS A 222 -14.70 -0.80 -7.78
CA LYS A 222 -15.61 -0.39 -8.85
C LYS A 222 -15.31 1.03 -9.33
N LEU A 223 -15.15 1.95 -8.39
CA LEU A 223 -14.89 3.36 -8.71
C LEU A 223 -13.59 3.56 -9.48
N THR A 224 -12.59 2.73 -9.21
CA THR A 224 -11.29 2.88 -9.85
C THR A 224 -11.13 2.02 -11.10
N GLY A 225 -12.23 1.46 -11.60
CA GLY A 225 -12.26 0.86 -12.92
C GLY A 225 -11.80 -0.58 -13.02
N ARG A 226 -11.82 -1.33 -11.91
CA ARG A 226 -11.57 -2.78 -11.99
C ARG A 226 -12.66 -3.47 -12.79
N GLU A 227 -12.28 -4.49 -13.54
CA GLU A 227 -13.24 -5.26 -14.33
C GLU A 227 -14.28 -5.91 -13.42
N PRO A 228 -15.56 -5.96 -13.82
CA PRO A 228 -16.60 -6.57 -12.97
C PRO A 228 -16.28 -7.98 -12.52
N GLU A 229 -15.63 -8.76 -13.35
CA GLU A 229 -15.26 -10.13 -13.00
C GLU A 229 -14.23 -10.16 -11.89
N GLN A 230 -13.28 -9.22 -11.91
CA GLN A 230 -12.28 -9.13 -10.86
C GLN A 230 -12.91 -8.72 -9.53
N VAL A 231 -13.84 -7.75 -9.57
CA VAL A 231 -14.53 -7.31 -8.35
C VAL A 231 -15.34 -8.46 -7.76
N ALA A 232 -16.05 -9.21 -8.59
CA ALA A 232 -16.82 -10.36 -8.15
C ALA A 232 -15.91 -11.44 -7.54
N LEU A 233 -14.76 -11.66 -8.13
CA LEU A 233 -13.78 -12.62 -7.60
C LEU A 233 -13.31 -12.19 -6.21
N VAL A 234 -12.97 -10.92 -6.04
CA VAL A 234 -12.48 -10.41 -4.75
C VAL A 234 -13.53 -10.64 -3.67
N GLU A 235 -14.78 -10.27 -3.94
CA GLU A 235 -15.85 -10.43 -2.96
C GLU A 235 -16.10 -11.89 -2.63
N SER A 236 -16.22 -12.74 -3.65
CA SER A 236 -16.48 -14.17 -3.45
C SER A 236 -15.35 -14.85 -2.70
N TYR A 237 -14.12 -14.57 -3.08
CA TYR A 237 -12.96 -15.18 -2.45
C TYR A 237 -12.86 -14.74 -0.99
N ALA A 238 -13.00 -13.45 -0.73
CA ALA A 238 -12.87 -12.92 0.63
C ALA A 238 -13.91 -13.54 1.56
N LYS A 239 -15.14 -13.68 1.08
CA LYS A 239 -16.21 -14.30 1.88
C LYS A 239 -15.95 -15.78 2.12
N ALA A 240 -15.54 -16.50 1.10
CA ALA A 240 -15.30 -17.95 1.21
C ALA A 240 -14.08 -18.27 2.07
N ALA A 241 -13.05 -17.43 2.00
CA ALA A 241 -11.78 -17.69 2.70
C ALA A 241 -11.75 -17.10 4.12
N GLY A 242 -12.81 -16.40 4.55
CA GLY A 242 -12.85 -15.82 5.88
C GLY A 242 -12.07 -14.51 6.01
N LEU A 243 -11.85 -13.82 4.89
CA LEU A 243 -11.13 -12.54 4.89
C LEU A 243 -12.08 -11.34 4.86
N TRP A 244 -13.37 -11.60 4.76
CA TRP A 244 -14.37 -10.54 4.77
C TRP A 244 -14.58 -10.04 6.20
N ALA A 245 -14.89 -8.75 6.33
CA ALA A 245 -14.99 -8.09 7.61
C ALA A 245 -15.81 -8.84 8.67
N ASP A 246 -16.95 -9.38 8.25
CA ASP A 246 -17.84 -10.08 9.19
C ASP A 246 -17.18 -11.31 9.81
N SER A 247 -16.37 -12.01 9.04
CA SER A 247 -15.66 -13.19 9.54
C SER A 247 -14.57 -12.83 10.53
N LEU A 248 -14.02 -11.63 10.42
CA LEU A 248 -12.89 -11.20 11.23
C LEU A 248 -13.29 -10.48 12.52
N GLU A 249 -14.58 -10.27 12.74
CA GLU A 249 -15.06 -9.63 13.97
C GLU A 249 -14.69 -10.41 15.23
N HIS A 250 -14.52 -11.72 15.10
CA HIS A 250 -14.21 -12.59 16.23
C HIS A 250 -12.83 -13.22 16.13
N ALA A 251 -11.96 -12.65 15.32
CA ALA A 251 -10.59 -13.15 15.21
C ALA A 251 -9.86 -13.02 16.54
N GLU A 252 -8.96 -13.95 16.79
CA GLU A 252 -8.13 -13.94 18.00
C GLU A 252 -6.79 -13.30 17.70
N TYR A 253 -6.36 -12.41 18.59
CA TYR A 253 -5.11 -11.68 18.46
C TYR A 253 -4.25 -11.87 19.69
N GLU A 254 -2.94 -11.69 19.54
CA GLU A 254 -2.02 -11.68 20.69
C GLU A 254 -2.47 -10.64 21.72
N ARG A 255 -3.01 -9.54 21.24
CA ARG A 255 -3.40 -8.41 22.04
C ARG A 255 -4.41 -7.60 21.26
N VAL A 256 -5.39 -7.03 21.95
CA VAL A 256 -6.38 -6.14 21.31
C VAL A 256 -6.30 -4.78 21.95
N LEU A 257 -6.17 -3.75 21.13
CA LEU A 257 -6.21 -2.36 21.56
C LEU A 257 -7.50 -1.73 21.07
N GLU A 258 -8.00 -0.75 21.77
CA GLU A 258 -9.22 -0.05 21.36
C GLU A 258 -8.95 1.44 21.24
N PHE A 259 -9.39 2.05 20.15
CA PHE A 259 -9.20 3.45 19.86
C PHE A 259 -10.51 4.06 19.39
N ASP A 260 -10.94 5.14 20.04
CA ASP A 260 -12.20 5.81 19.75
C ASP A 260 -11.96 6.98 18.81
N LEU A 261 -12.52 6.89 17.60
CA LEU A 261 -12.39 7.93 16.57
C LEU A 261 -13.11 9.22 16.93
N SER A 262 -13.98 9.17 17.95
CA SER A 262 -14.76 10.33 18.40
C SER A 262 -14.07 11.14 19.48
N SER A 263 -12.97 10.65 20.06
CA SER A 263 -12.31 11.29 21.21
C SER A 263 -11.35 12.40 20.82
#